data_4c9603730f2b2c49f23bf16377448d9b
#
_entry.id   4c9603730f2b2c49f23bf16377448d9b
#
_cell.length_a   1.000
_cell.length_b   1.000
_cell.length_c   1.000
_cell.angle_alpha   90.00
_cell.angle_beta   90.00
_cell.angle_gamma   90.00
#
_symmetry.space_group_name_H-M   'P 1'
#
loop_
_entity.id
_entity.type
_entity.pdbx_description
1 polymer ?
#
loop_
_entity_poly.entity_id
_entity_poly.type
_entity_poly.pdbx_seq_one_letter_code
_entity_poly.pdbx_strand_id
1 'polypeptide(L)'
;VDSRSVRTPRLLLKPVTWRDMEDMVRLKADGGAFGRMLGGVRSRQQAELEMADDIAFWACHRVGIFTIHEQGRFVGMTGIHDRPDGRGFALRFALFPWASGRGIAREAASAALNFAHDAGINKVIAVAAESNVASRTILGGIGMRVEETFQRDGQTMLVYESVWPKP
;
A
#
# COMPACT_ATOMS: atom_id res chain seq x y z
N VAL A 1 19.61 4.10 -10.38
CA VAL A 1 18.55 3.83 -9.39
C VAL A 1 17.91 5.15 -8.98
N ASP A 2 16.59 5.21 -8.96
CA ASP A 2 15.85 6.39 -8.52
C ASP A 2 16.21 6.70 -7.05
N SER A 3 16.53 7.97 -6.76
CA SER A 3 16.91 8.39 -5.41
C SER A 3 15.79 8.25 -4.39
N ARG A 4 14.53 8.10 -4.86
CA ARG A 4 13.38 7.83 -4.00
C ARG A 4 13.21 6.35 -3.67
N SER A 5 14.07 5.48 -4.21
CA SER A 5 14.03 4.06 -3.88
C SER A 5 14.45 3.81 -2.45
N VAL A 6 13.88 2.80 -1.82
CA VAL A 6 14.14 2.45 -0.43
C VAL A 6 14.65 1.02 -0.35
N ARG A 7 15.79 0.82 0.30
CA ARG A 7 16.30 -0.52 0.60
C ARG A 7 15.96 -0.89 2.03
N THR A 8 15.55 -2.13 2.19
CA THR A 8 15.36 -2.77 3.50
C THR A 8 16.26 -4.01 3.56
N PRO A 9 16.32 -4.73 4.68
CA PRO A 9 17.19 -5.93 4.76
C PRO A 9 16.98 -6.95 3.63
N ARG A 10 15.74 -7.12 3.16
CA ARG A 10 15.43 -8.13 2.13
C ARG A 10 14.91 -7.54 0.82
N LEU A 11 14.54 -6.27 0.80
CA LEU A 11 13.70 -5.72 -0.27
C LEU A 11 14.30 -4.47 -0.88
N LEU A 12 13.88 -4.21 -2.12
CA LEU A 12 14.05 -2.93 -2.78
C LEU A 12 12.67 -2.42 -3.16
N LEU A 13 12.31 -1.24 -2.66
CA LEU A 13 11.07 -0.53 -3.02
C LEU A 13 11.42 0.54 -4.04
N LYS A 14 10.80 0.48 -5.21
CA LYS A 14 11.03 1.44 -6.28
C LYS A 14 9.74 2.21 -6.58
N PRO A 15 9.78 3.54 -6.74
CA PRO A 15 8.60 4.27 -7.17
C PRO A 15 8.04 3.66 -8.46
N VAL A 16 6.72 3.48 -8.51
CA VAL A 16 6.07 2.87 -9.67
C VAL A 16 6.27 3.74 -10.92
N THR A 17 6.51 3.09 -12.05
CA THR A 17 6.66 3.73 -13.36
C THR A 17 5.84 2.98 -14.40
N TRP A 18 5.71 3.55 -15.60
CA TRP A 18 5.02 2.88 -16.71
C TRP A 18 5.64 1.54 -17.10
N ARG A 19 6.93 1.33 -16.79
CA ARG A 19 7.62 0.05 -17.03
C ARG A 19 7.06 -1.07 -16.18
N ASP A 20 6.39 -0.75 -15.08
CA ASP A 20 5.82 -1.72 -14.15
C ASP A 20 4.40 -2.14 -14.54
N MET A 21 3.87 -1.67 -15.67
CA MET A 21 2.47 -1.88 -16.04
C MET A 21 2.07 -3.34 -16.04
N GLU A 22 2.84 -4.21 -16.71
CA GLU A 22 2.46 -5.63 -16.83
C GLU A 22 2.50 -6.32 -15.47
N ASP A 23 3.50 -6.04 -14.64
CA ASP A 23 3.57 -6.57 -13.29
C ASP A 23 2.38 -6.12 -12.45
N MET A 24 2.02 -4.83 -12.51
CA MET A 24 0.90 -4.30 -11.75
C MET A 24 -0.44 -4.82 -12.24
N VAL A 25 -0.61 -5.01 -13.55
CA VAL A 25 -1.82 -5.61 -14.11
C VAL A 25 -2.02 -7.02 -13.55
N ARG A 26 -0.96 -7.83 -13.52
CA ARG A 26 -1.04 -9.19 -12.97
C ARG A 26 -1.37 -9.18 -11.48
N LEU A 27 -0.71 -8.31 -10.71
CA LEU A 27 -0.94 -8.21 -9.27
C LEU A 27 -2.37 -7.79 -8.96
N LYS A 28 -2.87 -6.77 -9.66
CA LYS A 28 -4.19 -6.19 -9.40
C LYS A 28 -5.34 -7.10 -9.89
N ALA A 29 -5.06 -8.03 -10.78
CA ALA A 29 -6.02 -9.04 -11.22
C ALA A 29 -6.05 -10.26 -10.31
N ASP A 30 -5.08 -10.41 -9.41
CA ASP A 30 -4.99 -11.57 -8.52
C ASP A 30 -5.93 -11.41 -7.33
N GLY A 31 -6.85 -12.35 -7.17
CA GLY A 31 -7.85 -12.30 -6.09
C GLY A 31 -7.24 -12.38 -4.69
N GLY A 32 -6.16 -13.14 -4.52
CA GLY A 32 -5.46 -13.23 -3.24
C GLY A 32 -4.73 -11.95 -2.88
N ALA A 33 -4.26 -11.21 -3.88
CA ALA A 33 -3.56 -9.95 -3.66
C ALA A 33 -4.53 -8.77 -3.50
N PHE A 34 -5.54 -8.66 -4.37
CA PHE A 34 -6.41 -7.47 -4.46
C PHE A 34 -7.87 -7.70 -4.14
N GLY A 35 -8.30 -8.94 -3.92
CA GLY A 35 -9.73 -9.23 -3.72
C GLY A 35 -10.36 -8.48 -2.54
N ARG A 36 -9.59 -8.15 -1.51
CA ARG A 36 -10.08 -7.43 -0.33
C ARG A 36 -9.87 -5.92 -0.40
N MET A 37 -9.24 -5.42 -1.45
CA MET A 37 -9.09 -3.98 -1.66
C MET A 37 -10.44 -3.33 -1.98
N LEU A 38 -10.58 -2.04 -1.66
CA LEU A 38 -11.74 -1.28 -2.05
C LEU A 38 -11.93 -1.37 -3.57
N GLY A 39 -13.06 -1.90 -4.02
CA GLY A 39 -13.33 -2.17 -5.43
C GLY A 39 -12.87 -3.53 -5.93
N GLY A 40 -12.17 -4.34 -5.11
CA GLY A 40 -11.74 -5.68 -5.47
C GLY A 40 -10.63 -5.74 -6.52
N VAL A 41 -10.58 -6.85 -7.26
CA VAL A 41 -9.60 -7.00 -8.34
C VAL A 41 -9.88 -6.00 -9.47
N ARG A 42 -8.82 -5.65 -10.22
CA ARG A 42 -8.88 -4.66 -11.30
C ARG A 42 -8.79 -5.35 -12.66
N SER A 43 -9.59 -4.85 -13.61
CA SER A 43 -9.36 -5.14 -15.03
C SER A 43 -8.09 -4.44 -15.49
N ARG A 44 -7.58 -4.81 -16.68
CA ARG A 44 -6.44 -4.12 -17.29
C ARG A 44 -6.72 -2.62 -17.42
N GLN A 45 -7.90 -2.25 -17.90
CA GLN A 45 -8.26 -0.84 -18.10
C GLN A 45 -8.25 -0.08 -16.77
N GLN A 46 -8.80 -0.66 -15.72
CA GLN A 46 -8.76 -0.06 -14.38
C GLN A 46 -7.33 0.08 -13.87
N ALA A 47 -6.50 -0.94 -14.07
CA ALA A 47 -5.09 -0.92 -13.64
C ALA A 47 -4.30 0.16 -14.40
N GLU A 48 -4.60 0.37 -15.68
CA GLU A 48 -3.96 1.42 -16.48
C GLU A 48 -4.32 2.81 -15.97
N LEU A 49 -5.60 3.04 -15.66
CA LEU A 49 -6.05 4.32 -15.11
C LEU A 49 -5.41 4.58 -13.73
N GLU A 50 -5.36 3.56 -12.87
CA GLU A 50 -4.71 3.68 -11.56
C GLU A 50 -3.22 3.94 -11.69
N MET A 51 -2.56 3.35 -12.67
CA MET A 51 -1.13 3.62 -12.93
C MET A 51 -0.90 5.09 -13.23
N ALA A 52 -1.74 5.68 -14.07
CA ALA A 52 -1.63 7.11 -14.38
C ALA A 52 -1.80 7.96 -13.11
N ASP A 53 -2.78 7.62 -12.27
CA ASP A 53 -3.01 8.32 -11.01
C ASP A 53 -1.82 8.17 -10.05
N ASP A 54 -1.28 6.97 -9.93
CA ASP A 54 -0.16 6.69 -9.02
C ASP A 54 1.10 7.44 -9.44
N ILE A 55 1.37 7.51 -10.74
CA ILE A 55 2.52 8.26 -11.26
C ILE A 55 2.34 9.76 -11.02
N ALA A 56 1.13 10.28 -11.28
CA ALA A 56 0.81 11.69 -11.02
C ALA A 56 0.90 12.02 -9.53
N PHE A 57 0.48 11.10 -8.66
CA PHE A 57 0.55 11.28 -7.21
C PHE A 57 2.00 11.48 -6.75
N TRP A 58 2.93 10.66 -7.24
CA TRP A 58 4.36 10.84 -6.96
C TRP A 58 4.85 12.22 -7.36
N ALA A 59 4.46 12.68 -8.53
CA ALA A 59 4.88 13.98 -9.03
C ALA A 59 4.33 15.13 -8.16
N CYS A 60 3.10 15.00 -7.67
CA CYS A 60 2.45 16.06 -6.89
C CYS A 60 2.85 16.05 -5.41
N HIS A 61 3.08 14.88 -4.82
CA HIS A 61 3.18 14.74 -3.36
C HIS A 61 4.52 14.23 -2.87
N ARG A 62 5.43 13.80 -3.75
CA ARG A 62 6.76 13.26 -3.42
C ARG A 62 6.71 11.99 -2.59
N VAL A 63 5.56 11.38 -2.51
CA VAL A 63 5.31 10.07 -1.93
C VAL A 63 4.36 9.34 -2.87
N GLY A 64 4.22 8.03 -2.73
CA GLY A 64 3.30 7.30 -3.60
C GLY A 64 3.49 5.79 -3.47
N ILE A 65 3.09 5.10 -4.51
CA ILE A 65 3.13 3.65 -4.59
C ILE A 65 4.51 3.19 -5.04
N PHE A 66 5.06 2.23 -4.31
CA PHE A 66 6.29 1.51 -4.65
C PHE A 66 5.95 0.14 -5.20
N THR A 67 6.75 -0.33 -6.16
CA THR A 67 6.85 -1.76 -6.45
C THR A 67 7.85 -2.39 -5.47
N ILE A 68 7.56 -3.61 -5.03
CA ILE A 68 8.39 -4.33 -4.07
C ILE A 68 9.15 -5.42 -4.81
N HIS A 69 10.46 -5.45 -4.64
CA HIS A 69 11.33 -6.47 -5.24
C HIS A 69 12.13 -7.18 -4.17
N GLU A 70 12.20 -8.50 -4.29
CA GLU A 70 13.06 -9.35 -3.48
C GLU A 70 13.99 -10.08 -4.41
N GLN A 71 15.31 -9.85 -4.25
CA GLN A 71 16.34 -10.45 -5.13
C GLN A 71 16.02 -10.23 -6.62
N GLY A 72 15.59 -9.03 -6.96
CA GLY A 72 15.27 -8.66 -8.33
C GLY A 72 13.92 -9.14 -8.85
N ARG A 73 13.15 -9.87 -8.04
CA ARG A 73 11.84 -10.39 -8.43
C ARG A 73 10.72 -9.52 -7.87
N PHE A 74 9.81 -9.09 -8.75
CA PHE A 74 8.62 -8.34 -8.33
C PHE A 74 7.70 -9.25 -7.50
N VAL A 75 7.36 -8.81 -6.28
CA VAL A 75 6.56 -9.59 -5.34
C VAL A 75 5.26 -8.90 -4.95
N GLY A 76 5.12 -7.61 -5.19
CA GLY A 76 3.93 -6.86 -4.82
C GLY A 76 4.12 -5.35 -4.83
N MET A 77 3.25 -4.66 -4.11
CA MET A 77 3.26 -3.20 -4.02
C MET A 77 2.93 -2.74 -2.60
N THR A 78 3.39 -1.56 -2.26
CA THR A 78 2.98 -0.84 -1.05
C THR A 78 3.20 0.66 -1.25
N GLY A 79 2.55 1.46 -0.44
CA GLY A 79 2.78 2.91 -0.47
C GLY A 79 1.53 3.69 -0.17
N ILE A 80 1.59 4.97 -0.51
CA ILE A 80 0.58 5.94 -0.17
C ILE A 80 -0.25 6.30 -1.41
N HIS A 81 -1.55 6.41 -1.24
CA HIS A 81 -2.47 6.92 -2.25
C HIS A 81 -3.53 7.77 -1.56
N ASP A 82 -4.25 8.57 -2.35
CA ASP A 82 -5.41 9.29 -1.86
C ASP A 82 -6.62 8.38 -2.03
N ARG A 83 -7.30 8.06 -0.93
CA ARG A 83 -8.43 7.14 -0.99
C ARG A 83 -9.57 7.75 -1.81
N PRO A 84 -10.18 6.96 -2.72
CA PRO A 84 -11.29 7.47 -3.54
C PRO A 84 -12.55 7.79 -2.73
N ASP A 85 -12.66 7.29 -1.49
CA ASP A 85 -13.81 7.59 -0.61
C ASP A 85 -13.64 8.89 0.19
N GLY A 86 -12.60 9.67 -0.08
CA GLY A 86 -12.40 10.98 0.55
C GLY A 86 -11.82 10.93 1.95
N ARG A 87 -11.39 9.76 2.45
CA ARG A 87 -10.89 9.63 3.82
C ARG A 87 -9.47 10.17 4.00
N GLY A 88 -8.73 10.40 2.93
CA GLY A 88 -7.39 10.99 2.98
C GLY A 88 -6.30 10.07 2.48
N PHE A 89 -5.06 10.43 2.79
CA PHE A 89 -3.88 9.68 2.35
C PHE A 89 -3.77 8.40 3.15
N ALA A 90 -3.66 7.28 2.45
CA ALA A 90 -3.70 5.97 3.05
C ALA A 90 -2.56 5.09 2.56
N LEU A 91 -2.04 4.30 3.50
CA LEU A 91 -1.13 3.21 3.23
C LEU A 91 -1.93 2.01 2.73
N ARG A 92 -1.44 1.38 1.67
CA ARG A 92 -1.94 0.07 1.25
C ARG A 92 -0.78 -0.82 0.86
N PHE A 93 -1.02 -2.13 0.83
CA PHE A 93 -0.03 -3.12 0.46
C PHE A 93 -0.73 -4.36 -0.10
N ALA A 94 -0.09 -5.00 -1.04
CA ALA A 94 -0.55 -6.25 -1.62
C ALA A 94 0.66 -7.06 -2.07
N LEU A 95 0.64 -8.35 -1.79
CA LEU A 95 1.64 -9.29 -2.27
C LEU A 95 0.94 -10.38 -3.08
N PHE A 96 1.63 -10.93 -4.06
CA PHE A 96 1.20 -12.20 -4.63
C PHE A 96 1.13 -13.25 -3.51
N PRO A 97 0.15 -14.18 -3.55
CA PRO A 97 0.03 -15.21 -2.50
C PRO A 97 1.31 -16.01 -2.29
N TRP A 98 2.06 -16.30 -3.36
CA TRP A 98 3.31 -17.06 -3.26
C TRP A 98 4.43 -16.31 -2.50
N ALA A 99 4.29 -14.99 -2.33
CA ALA A 99 5.24 -14.17 -1.58
C ALA A 99 4.78 -13.90 -0.15
N SER A 100 3.58 -14.35 0.24
CA SER A 100 3.00 -14.10 1.55
C SER A 100 3.58 -15.02 2.63
N GLY A 101 3.41 -14.65 3.90
CA GLY A 101 3.75 -15.51 5.03
C GLY A 101 5.19 -15.45 5.50
N ARG A 102 6.01 -14.53 4.97
CA ARG A 102 7.42 -14.39 5.35
C ARG A 102 7.76 -13.01 5.94
N GLY A 103 6.75 -12.21 6.27
CA GLY A 103 6.96 -10.87 6.83
C GLY A 103 7.32 -9.79 5.83
N ILE A 104 7.23 -10.06 4.52
CA ILE A 104 7.59 -9.10 3.47
C ILE A 104 6.66 -7.90 3.49
N ALA A 105 5.34 -8.11 3.63
CA ALA A 105 4.38 -7.00 3.64
C ALA A 105 4.65 -6.05 4.80
N ARG A 106 4.93 -6.59 5.99
CA ARG A 106 5.25 -5.77 7.17
C ARG A 106 6.52 -4.96 6.96
N GLU A 107 7.56 -5.59 6.45
CA GLU A 107 8.84 -4.93 6.18
C GLU A 107 8.68 -3.80 5.17
N ALA A 108 7.98 -4.06 4.07
CA ALA A 108 7.75 -3.09 3.01
C ALA A 108 6.84 -1.94 3.47
N ALA A 109 5.72 -2.28 4.12
CA ALA A 109 4.76 -1.28 4.57
C ALA A 109 5.36 -0.35 5.63
N SER A 110 6.16 -0.90 6.54
CA SER A 110 6.88 -0.10 7.54
C SER A 110 7.82 0.90 6.87
N ALA A 111 8.57 0.46 5.87
CA ALA A 111 9.48 1.33 5.14
C ALA A 111 8.74 2.43 4.37
N ALA A 112 7.62 2.08 3.73
CA ALA A 112 6.80 3.06 3.00
C ALA A 112 6.16 4.09 3.94
N LEU A 113 5.69 3.66 5.11
CA LEU A 113 5.12 4.57 6.11
C LEU A 113 6.18 5.56 6.63
N ASN A 114 7.36 5.05 6.96
CA ASN A 114 8.46 5.91 7.42
C ASN A 114 8.88 6.89 6.33
N PHE A 115 8.96 6.44 5.09
CA PHE A 115 9.27 7.31 3.95
C PHE A 115 8.25 8.46 3.85
N ALA A 116 6.97 8.16 4.00
CA ALA A 116 5.90 9.16 3.92
C ALA A 116 6.03 10.20 5.04
N HIS A 117 6.25 9.77 6.27
CA HIS A 117 6.44 10.70 7.38
C HIS A 117 7.71 11.55 7.22
N ASP A 118 8.80 10.94 6.75
CA ASP A 118 10.04 11.67 6.49
C ASP A 118 9.87 12.72 5.39
N ALA A 119 8.98 12.47 4.45
CA ALA A 119 8.64 13.41 3.38
C ALA A 119 7.66 14.51 3.83
N GLY A 120 7.22 14.51 5.08
CA GLY A 120 6.36 15.55 5.64
C GLY A 120 4.87 15.24 5.65
N ILE A 121 4.47 14.00 5.33
CA ILE A 121 3.07 13.59 5.46
C ILE A 121 2.81 13.29 6.94
N ASN A 122 2.07 14.17 7.61
CA ASN A 122 1.88 14.08 9.06
C ASN A 122 0.93 12.97 9.46
N LYS A 123 -0.14 12.75 8.70
CA LYS A 123 -1.14 11.72 9.02
C LYS A 123 -1.32 10.79 7.84
N VAL A 124 -1.18 9.51 8.11
CA VAL A 124 -1.44 8.42 7.18
C VAL A 124 -2.46 7.50 7.81
N ILE A 125 -3.49 7.12 7.07
CA ILE A 125 -4.47 6.13 7.52
C ILE A 125 -4.27 4.81 6.77
N ALA A 126 -4.94 3.77 7.25
CA ALA A 126 -5.07 2.50 6.54
C ALA A 126 -6.39 1.88 6.95
N VAL A 127 -7.10 1.29 6.00
CA VAL A 127 -8.41 0.72 6.25
C VAL A 127 -8.35 -0.79 6.06
N ALA A 128 -8.87 -1.52 7.03
CA ALA A 128 -8.97 -2.99 6.96
C ALA A 128 -10.32 -3.42 7.52
N ALA A 129 -10.90 -4.47 6.92
CA ALA A 129 -12.06 -5.10 7.50
C ALA A 129 -11.69 -5.70 8.87
N GLU A 130 -12.58 -5.61 9.83
CA GLU A 130 -12.37 -6.20 11.16
C GLU A 130 -12.02 -7.69 11.05
N SER A 131 -12.60 -8.40 10.09
CA SER A 131 -12.34 -9.81 9.84
C SER A 131 -11.00 -10.10 9.15
N ASN A 132 -10.32 -9.09 8.62
CA ASN A 132 -9.04 -9.28 7.93
C ASN A 132 -7.89 -9.28 8.94
N VAL A 133 -7.71 -10.41 9.62
CA VAL A 133 -6.72 -10.56 10.69
C VAL A 133 -5.29 -10.33 10.17
N ALA A 134 -4.98 -10.80 8.97
CA ALA A 134 -3.64 -10.66 8.40
C ALA A 134 -3.25 -9.18 8.23
N SER A 135 -4.11 -8.36 7.62
CA SER A 135 -3.87 -6.93 7.47
C SER A 135 -3.81 -6.21 8.81
N ARG A 136 -4.70 -6.56 9.73
CA ARG A 136 -4.72 -5.96 11.07
C ARG A 136 -3.43 -6.24 11.83
N THR A 137 -2.91 -7.46 11.74
CA THR A 137 -1.65 -7.83 12.36
C THR A 137 -0.49 -7.00 11.81
N ILE A 138 -0.46 -6.80 10.50
CA ILE A 138 0.56 -5.96 9.86
C ILE A 138 0.44 -4.52 10.34
N LEU A 139 -0.74 -3.93 10.28
CA LEU A 139 -0.96 -2.53 10.64
C LEU A 139 -0.62 -2.26 12.10
N GLY A 140 -1.09 -3.10 13.02
CA GLY A 140 -0.71 -2.99 14.43
C GLY A 140 0.78 -3.19 14.65
N GLY A 141 1.37 -4.12 13.90
CA GLY A 141 2.80 -4.44 14.00
C GLY A 141 3.73 -3.32 13.54
N ILE A 142 3.27 -2.42 12.68
CA ILE A 142 4.05 -1.24 12.24
C ILE A 142 3.70 0.02 13.02
N GLY A 143 2.89 -0.11 14.08
CA GLY A 143 2.61 0.97 15.02
C GLY A 143 1.37 1.80 14.71
N MET A 144 0.56 1.40 13.76
CA MET A 144 -0.70 2.09 13.48
C MET A 144 -1.77 1.66 14.48
N ARG A 145 -2.69 2.56 14.82
CA ARG A 145 -3.74 2.32 15.80
C ARG A 145 -5.10 2.66 15.23
N VAL A 146 -6.14 1.92 15.65
CA VAL A 146 -7.52 2.18 15.24
C VAL A 146 -7.98 3.50 15.83
N GLU A 147 -8.45 4.42 14.97
CA GLU A 147 -9.03 5.70 15.40
C GLU A 147 -10.55 5.75 15.25
N GLU A 148 -11.10 5.02 14.28
CA GLU A 148 -12.54 4.98 14.06
C GLU A 148 -12.94 3.70 13.35
N THR A 149 -14.26 3.45 13.30
CA THR A 149 -14.84 2.33 12.54
C THR A 149 -15.99 2.86 11.69
N PHE A 150 -16.31 2.13 10.62
CA PHE A 150 -17.48 2.41 9.81
C PHE A 150 -18.01 1.11 9.19
N GLN A 151 -19.22 1.15 8.68
CA GLN A 151 -19.83 -0.01 8.02
C GLN A 151 -19.72 0.11 6.52
N ARG A 152 -19.36 -1.00 5.86
CA ARG A 152 -19.33 -1.10 4.41
C ARG A 152 -19.79 -2.49 4.01
N ASP A 153 -20.89 -2.54 3.22
CA ASP A 153 -21.46 -3.80 2.73
C ASP A 153 -21.72 -4.82 3.87
N GLY A 154 -22.22 -4.33 5.01
CA GLY A 154 -22.51 -5.16 6.16
C GLY A 154 -21.29 -5.59 6.97
N GLN A 155 -20.11 -5.09 6.64
CA GLN A 155 -18.87 -5.38 7.38
C GLN A 155 -18.40 -4.18 8.17
N THR A 156 -17.85 -4.43 9.35
CA THR A 156 -17.17 -3.40 10.14
C THR A 156 -15.77 -3.18 9.56
N MET A 157 -15.51 -1.93 9.20
CA MET A 157 -14.20 -1.50 8.70
C MET A 157 -13.51 -0.71 9.79
N LEU A 158 -12.21 -0.96 9.94
CA LEU A 158 -11.37 -0.27 10.93
C LEU A 158 -10.47 0.71 10.20
N VAL A 159 -10.45 1.95 10.68
CA VAL A 159 -9.53 2.98 10.19
C VAL A 159 -8.37 3.10 11.18
N TYR A 160 -7.20 2.67 10.73
CA TYR A 160 -5.95 2.82 11.47
C TYR A 160 -5.32 4.16 11.11
N GLU A 161 -4.56 4.73 12.04
CA GLU A 161 -3.80 5.94 11.77
C GLU A 161 -2.36 5.84 12.26
N SER A 162 -1.49 6.58 11.59
CA SER A 162 -0.15 6.88 12.04
C SER A 162 0.05 8.38 11.93
N VAL A 163 0.43 9.04 13.02
CA VAL A 163 0.66 10.48 13.07
C VAL A 163 2.11 10.73 13.47
N TRP A 164 2.79 11.57 12.70
CA TRP A 164 4.17 11.95 13.00
C TRP A 164 4.38 13.42 12.66
N PRO A 165 5.03 14.23 13.49
CA PRO A 165 5.47 13.85 14.86
C PRO A 165 4.28 13.54 15.76
N LYS A 166 4.54 12.69 16.77
CA LYS A 166 3.49 12.34 17.72
C LYS A 166 3.04 13.59 18.48
N PRO A 167 1.71 13.70 18.78
CA PRO A 167 1.18 14.81 19.56
C PRO A 167 1.71 14.86 20.98
#